data_18db1f38651a85a5d64507878205be43
#
_entry.id   18db1f38651a85a5d64507878205be43
#
_cell.length_a   1.000
_cell.length_b   1.000
_cell.length_c   1.000
_cell.angle_alpha   90.00
_cell.angle_beta   90.00
_cell.angle_gamma   90.00
#
_symmetry.space_group_name_H-M   'P 1'
#
loop_
_entity.id
_entity.type
_entity.pdbx_description
1 polymer ?
#
loop_
_entity_poly.entity_id
_entity_poly.type
_entity_poly.pdbx_seq_one_letter_code
_entity_poly.pdbx_strand_id
1 'polypeptide(L)'
;EKLELLERELRRWQAIKNLVGPATLDQIWDRHIVDSLQLLDLAPDAGTWLDLGAGAGFPGLVLAIAGSERGLQVHLVESNSRKCAFLRHIARLTGAPAKVHEARLETVVPGFVGKADVVSARALASLPMLLDWTEPLLKAGTMGLFPKGRDAEIELTEARKKWTFEAEILPSLTDPEARILRITSIESHS
;
A
#
# COMPACT_ATOMS: atom_id res chain seq x y z
N GLU A 1 7.11 -1.24 -20.06
CA GLU A 1 6.22 -2.22 -20.75
C GLU A 1 5.13 -2.79 -19.83
N LYS A 2 5.44 -3.49 -18.70
CA LYS A 2 4.41 -4.06 -17.80
C LYS A 2 3.58 -2.99 -17.07
N LEU A 3 4.19 -1.88 -16.67
CA LEU A 3 3.47 -0.75 -16.05
C LEU A 3 2.61 0.01 -17.05
N GLU A 4 3.03 0.12 -18.29
CA GLU A 4 2.21 0.68 -19.38
C GLU A 4 1.01 -0.22 -19.69
N LEU A 5 1.19 -1.55 -19.56
CA LEU A 5 0.11 -2.51 -19.68
C LEU A 5 -0.91 -2.33 -18.54
N LEU A 6 -0.43 -2.14 -17.30
CA LEU A 6 -1.29 -1.81 -16.17
C LEU A 6 -2.11 -0.53 -16.44
N GLU A 7 -1.47 0.54 -16.91
CA GLU A 7 -2.15 1.81 -17.24
C GLU A 7 -3.24 1.60 -18.30
N ARG A 8 -2.90 0.93 -19.39
CA ARG A 8 -3.84 0.67 -20.50
C ARG A 8 -5.05 -0.13 -20.04
N GLU A 9 -4.84 -1.18 -19.26
CA GLU A 9 -5.93 -1.99 -18.73
C GLU A 9 -6.75 -1.24 -17.68
N LEU A 10 -6.11 -0.40 -16.85
CA LEU A 10 -6.84 0.42 -15.89
C LEU A 10 -7.80 1.39 -16.60
N ARG A 11 -7.34 2.07 -17.65
CA ARG A 11 -8.20 2.95 -18.46
C ARG A 11 -9.37 2.19 -19.09
N ARG A 12 -9.11 0.99 -19.57
CA ARG A 12 -10.12 0.12 -20.19
C ARG A 12 -11.17 -0.33 -19.17
N TRP A 13 -10.76 -0.78 -17.99
CA TRP A 13 -11.66 -1.22 -16.94
C TRP A 13 -12.39 -0.06 -16.26
N GLN A 14 -11.76 1.09 -16.14
CA GLN A 14 -12.37 2.30 -15.57
C GLN A 14 -13.63 2.72 -16.32
N ALA A 15 -13.64 2.60 -17.63
CA ALA A 15 -14.81 2.90 -18.46
C ALA A 15 -16.07 2.06 -18.10
N ILE A 16 -15.85 0.93 -17.42
CA ILE A 16 -16.91 -0.02 -17.05
C ILE A 16 -17.16 -0.07 -15.54
N LYS A 17 -16.15 0.15 -14.70
CA LYS A 17 -16.19 -0.25 -13.28
C LYS A 17 -15.71 0.76 -12.24
N ASN A 18 -15.45 2.01 -12.57
CA ASN A 18 -15.02 3.06 -11.62
C ASN A 18 -14.00 2.58 -10.57
N LEU A 19 -12.80 2.22 -11.00
CA LEU A 19 -11.74 1.68 -10.13
C LEU A 19 -10.98 2.77 -9.37
N VAL A 20 -10.82 3.94 -10.00
CA VAL A 20 -10.16 5.13 -9.44
C VAL A 20 -11.02 6.36 -9.66
N GLY A 21 -10.71 7.46 -8.98
CA GLY A 21 -11.38 8.74 -9.22
C GLY A 21 -11.16 9.22 -10.66
N PRO A 22 -12.20 9.64 -11.39
CA PRO A 22 -12.08 10.03 -12.81
C PRO A 22 -11.02 11.09 -13.05
N ALA A 23 -10.89 12.06 -12.15
CA ALA A 23 -9.93 13.17 -12.26
C ALA A 23 -8.45 12.74 -12.19
N THR A 24 -8.16 11.50 -11.77
CA THR A 24 -6.79 11.00 -11.61
C THR A 24 -6.29 10.17 -12.79
N LEU A 25 -7.18 9.86 -13.74
CA LEU A 25 -6.82 9.06 -14.93
C LEU A 25 -5.77 9.73 -15.82
N ASP A 26 -5.84 11.06 -15.97
CA ASP A 26 -4.90 11.80 -16.81
C ASP A 26 -3.51 11.94 -16.16
N GLN A 27 -3.41 11.66 -14.85
CA GLN A 27 -2.19 11.75 -14.05
C GLN A 27 -1.78 10.41 -13.45
N ILE A 28 -2.16 9.28 -14.09
CA ILE A 28 -1.89 7.93 -13.55
C ILE A 28 -0.41 7.72 -13.23
N TRP A 29 0.49 8.18 -14.11
CA TRP A 29 1.92 7.99 -13.92
C TRP A 29 2.42 8.74 -12.69
N ASP A 30 2.21 10.02 -12.59
CA ASP A 30 2.74 10.83 -11.50
C ASP A 30 2.04 10.53 -10.18
N ARG A 31 0.70 10.50 -10.19
CA ARG A 31 -0.10 10.36 -8.97
C ARG A 31 -0.26 8.94 -8.45
N HIS A 32 -0.02 7.94 -9.29
CA HIS A 32 -0.23 6.55 -8.89
C HIS A 32 0.99 5.67 -9.11
N ILE A 33 1.58 5.66 -10.31
CA ILE A 33 2.68 4.74 -10.61
C ILE A 33 3.99 5.21 -9.97
N VAL A 34 4.45 6.42 -10.26
CA VAL A 34 5.69 6.96 -9.67
C VAL A 34 5.56 7.12 -8.17
N ASP A 35 4.40 7.58 -7.70
CA ASP A 35 4.09 7.67 -6.27
C ASP A 35 4.22 6.31 -5.56
N SER A 36 3.82 5.23 -6.21
CA SER A 36 3.98 3.86 -5.68
C SER A 36 5.42 3.39 -5.73
N LEU A 37 6.13 3.63 -6.84
CA LEU A 37 7.50 3.15 -7.06
C LEU A 37 8.50 3.65 -6.02
N GLN A 38 8.34 4.89 -5.51
CA GLN A 38 9.22 5.46 -4.51
C GLN A 38 9.29 4.61 -3.22
N LEU A 39 8.25 3.81 -2.93
CA LEU A 39 8.24 2.96 -1.74
C LEU A 39 9.24 1.80 -1.82
N LEU A 40 9.59 1.33 -3.02
CA LEU A 40 10.56 0.25 -3.18
C LEU A 40 11.95 0.62 -2.64
N ASP A 41 12.35 1.86 -2.80
CA ASP A 41 13.67 2.33 -2.37
C ASP A 41 13.74 2.50 -0.85
N LEU A 42 12.60 2.57 -0.18
CA LEU A 42 12.51 2.65 1.28
C LEU A 42 12.60 1.27 1.96
N ALA A 43 12.43 0.19 1.21
CA ALA A 43 12.52 -1.18 1.70
C ALA A 43 13.19 -2.10 0.65
N PRO A 44 14.47 -1.87 0.33
CA PRO A 44 15.15 -2.56 -0.77
C PRO A 44 15.30 -4.07 -0.55
N ASP A 45 15.35 -4.51 0.70
CA ASP A 45 15.57 -5.91 1.09
C ASP A 45 14.26 -6.66 1.42
N ALA A 46 13.10 -6.02 1.23
CA ALA A 46 11.82 -6.64 1.51
C ALA A 46 11.55 -7.83 0.59
N GLY A 47 11.28 -8.99 1.17
CA GLY A 47 10.85 -10.20 0.45
C GLY A 47 9.34 -10.38 0.41
N THR A 48 8.63 -9.96 1.48
CA THR A 48 7.17 -10.09 1.60
C THR A 48 6.53 -8.76 1.96
N TRP A 49 5.63 -8.29 1.10
CA TRP A 49 4.91 -7.03 1.26
C TRP A 49 3.41 -7.26 1.36
N LEU A 50 2.78 -6.68 2.38
CA LEU A 50 1.34 -6.71 2.57
C LEU A 50 0.75 -5.32 2.29
N ASP A 51 -0.10 -5.20 1.27
CA ASP A 51 -0.78 -3.95 0.91
C ASP A 51 -2.25 -4.01 1.30
N LEU A 52 -2.66 -3.19 2.26
CA LEU A 52 -4.00 -3.17 2.84
C LEU A 52 -4.90 -2.18 2.08
N GLY A 53 -6.08 -2.65 1.69
CA GLY A 53 -7.00 -1.85 0.88
C GLY A 53 -6.42 -1.56 -0.50
N ALA A 54 -5.93 -2.58 -1.18
CA ALA A 54 -5.16 -2.44 -2.42
C ALA A 54 -5.87 -1.70 -3.55
N GLY A 55 -7.20 -1.63 -3.52
CA GLY A 55 -7.98 -0.85 -4.48
C GLY A 55 -7.72 -1.24 -5.93
N ALA A 56 -7.30 -0.28 -6.73
CA ALA A 56 -6.88 -0.50 -8.13
C ALA A 56 -5.41 -0.97 -8.27
N GLY A 57 -4.74 -1.31 -7.15
CA GLY A 57 -3.39 -1.85 -7.15
C GLY A 57 -2.29 -0.83 -6.85
N PHE A 58 -2.63 0.29 -6.22
CA PHE A 58 -1.68 1.33 -5.84
C PHE A 58 -1.55 1.44 -4.31
N PRO A 59 -0.39 1.15 -3.70
CA PRO A 59 0.89 0.87 -4.36
C PRO A 59 1.13 -0.61 -4.75
N GLY A 60 0.43 -1.57 -4.15
CA GLY A 60 0.83 -2.96 -4.10
C GLY A 60 1.08 -3.65 -5.45
N LEU A 61 0.22 -3.43 -6.44
CA LEU A 61 0.38 -4.08 -7.75
C LEU A 61 1.55 -3.49 -8.55
N VAL A 62 1.78 -2.17 -8.43
CA VAL A 62 2.95 -1.51 -9.02
C VAL A 62 4.24 -2.06 -8.41
N LEU A 63 4.26 -2.23 -7.07
CA LEU A 63 5.39 -2.80 -6.34
C LEU A 63 5.66 -4.25 -6.77
N ALA A 64 4.61 -5.06 -6.95
CA ALA A 64 4.75 -6.43 -7.42
C ALA A 64 5.36 -6.50 -8.82
N ILE A 65 4.93 -5.63 -9.73
CA ILE A 65 5.46 -5.57 -11.09
C ILE A 65 6.94 -5.14 -11.08
N ALA A 66 7.25 -4.04 -10.40
CA ALA A 66 8.58 -3.44 -10.40
C ALA A 66 9.59 -4.22 -9.53
N GLY A 67 9.12 -4.82 -8.44
CA GLY A 67 9.95 -5.59 -7.51
C GLY A 67 10.14 -7.06 -7.91
N SER A 68 9.54 -7.51 -9.01
CA SER A 68 9.55 -8.93 -9.40
C SER A 68 10.96 -9.52 -9.57
N GLU A 69 11.88 -8.77 -10.13
CA GLU A 69 13.27 -9.19 -10.33
C GLU A 69 14.08 -9.25 -9.02
N ARG A 70 13.62 -8.57 -7.97
CA ARG A 70 14.22 -8.61 -6.63
C ARG A 70 13.67 -9.77 -5.78
N GLY A 71 12.76 -10.59 -6.31
CA GLY A 71 12.10 -11.68 -5.58
C GLY A 71 10.98 -11.21 -4.64
N LEU A 72 10.53 -9.96 -4.75
CA LEU A 72 9.46 -9.41 -3.92
C LEU A 72 8.13 -10.14 -4.18
N GLN A 73 7.51 -10.65 -3.12
CA GLN A 73 6.16 -11.21 -3.12
C GLN A 73 5.19 -10.20 -2.49
N VAL A 74 4.14 -9.83 -3.20
CA VAL A 74 3.16 -8.86 -2.71
C VAL A 74 1.81 -9.52 -2.47
N HIS A 75 1.26 -9.30 -1.28
CA HIS A 75 -0.07 -9.73 -0.90
C HIS A 75 -1.00 -8.53 -0.89
N LEU A 76 -2.01 -8.56 -1.77
CA LEU A 76 -2.97 -7.50 -1.96
C LEU A 76 -4.26 -7.84 -1.20
N VAL A 77 -4.61 -7.06 -0.20
CA VAL A 77 -5.83 -7.26 0.59
C VAL A 77 -6.89 -6.27 0.13
N GLU A 78 -8.00 -6.77 -0.37
CA GLU A 78 -9.12 -5.97 -0.87
C GLU A 78 -10.44 -6.72 -0.66
N SER A 79 -11.46 -6.05 -0.13
CA SER A 79 -12.76 -6.68 0.13
C SER A 79 -13.75 -6.55 -1.02
N ASN A 80 -13.53 -5.62 -1.94
CA ASN A 80 -14.40 -5.40 -3.10
C ASN A 80 -14.09 -6.40 -4.22
N SER A 81 -15.03 -7.27 -4.54
CA SER A 81 -14.86 -8.35 -5.54
C SER A 81 -14.52 -7.84 -6.94
N ARG A 82 -15.06 -6.68 -7.35
CA ARG A 82 -14.78 -6.07 -8.66
C ARG A 82 -13.35 -5.59 -8.75
N LYS A 83 -12.83 -4.96 -7.68
CA LYS A 83 -11.43 -4.56 -7.58
C LYS A 83 -10.52 -5.79 -7.55
N CYS A 84 -10.86 -6.82 -6.79
CA CYS A 84 -10.12 -8.08 -6.77
C CYS A 84 -10.04 -8.75 -8.14
N ALA A 85 -11.13 -8.72 -8.93
CA ALA A 85 -11.14 -9.25 -10.29
C ALA A 85 -10.11 -8.50 -11.19
N PHE A 86 -10.05 -7.18 -11.09
CA PHE A 86 -9.07 -6.36 -11.78
C PHE A 86 -7.64 -6.70 -11.35
N LEU A 87 -7.38 -6.75 -10.05
CA LEU A 87 -6.05 -7.07 -9.50
C LEU A 87 -5.56 -8.44 -9.98
N ARG A 88 -6.42 -9.47 -9.95
CA ARG A 88 -6.09 -10.81 -10.45
C ARG A 88 -5.85 -10.82 -11.96
N HIS A 89 -6.62 -10.06 -12.71
CA HIS A 89 -6.44 -9.92 -14.15
C HIS A 89 -5.05 -9.35 -14.48
N ILE A 90 -4.67 -8.24 -13.85
CA ILE A 90 -3.37 -7.60 -14.09
C ILE A 90 -2.21 -8.48 -13.60
N ALA A 91 -2.31 -9.07 -12.41
CA ALA A 91 -1.27 -9.97 -11.89
C ALA A 91 -0.98 -11.11 -12.88
N ARG A 92 -2.02 -11.73 -13.44
CA ARG A 92 -1.88 -12.78 -14.45
C ARG A 92 -1.30 -12.26 -15.77
N LEU A 93 -1.78 -11.11 -16.23
CA LEU A 93 -1.37 -10.52 -17.51
C LEU A 93 0.10 -10.08 -17.53
N THR A 94 0.57 -9.56 -16.41
CA THR A 94 1.95 -9.07 -16.24
C THR A 94 2.92 -10.12 -15.71
N GLY A 95 2.41 -11.25 -15.19
CA GLY A 95 3.21 -12.23 -14.47
C GLY A 95 3.77 -11.69 -13.15
N ALA A 96 3.14 -10.64 -12.59
CA ALA A 96 3.59 -10.06 -11.33
C ALA A 96 3.39 -11.03 -10.15
N PRO A 97 4.36 -11.13 -9.23
CA PRO A 97 4.27 -11.99 -8.05
C PRO A 97 3.34 -11.36 -6.99
N ALA A 98 2.06 -11.27 -7.33
CA ALA A 98 1.02 -10.70 -6.50
C ALA A 98 -0.06 -11.74 -6.18
N LYS A 99 -0.39 -11.89 -4.89
CA LYS A 99 -1.48 -12.73 -4.41
C LYS A 99 -2.62 -11.87 -3.88
N VAL A 100 -3.80 -12.01 -4.45
CA VAL A 100 -5.00 -11.25 -4.06
C VAL A 100 -5.77 -12.01 -2.98
N HIS A 101 -6.00 -11.35 -1.85
CA HIS A 101 -6.85 -11.80 -0.76
C HIS A 101 -8.17 -11.01 -0.81
N GLU A 102 -9.21 -11.64 -1.31
CA GLU A 102 -10.57 -11.07 -1.32
C GLU A 102 -11.20 -11.29 0.05
N ALA A 103 -10.86 -10.40 0.98
CA ALA A 103 -11.26 -10.50 2.37
C ALA A 103 -11.13 -9.14 3.07
N ARG A 104 -11.73 -9.06 4.26
CA ARG A 104 -11.49 -7.95 5.19
C ARG A 104 -10.08 -8.05 5.75
N LEU A 105 -9.42 -6.90 5.94
CA LEU A 105 -8.04 -6.88 6.44
C LEU A 105 -7.90 -7.52 7.83
N GLU A 106 -8.91 -7.39 8.67
CA GLU A 106 -8.92 -7.96 10.03
C GLU A 106 -8.80 -9.50 10.04
N THR A 107 -9.23 -10.16 8.95
CA THR A 107 -9.09 -11.62 8.81
C THR A 107 -7.76 -12.04 8.21
N VAL A 108 -7.10 -11.15 7.46
CA VAL A 108 -5.84 -11.44 6.74
C VAL A 108 -4.62 -11.11 7.59
N VAL A 109 -4.61 -9.94 8.24
CA VAL A 109 -3.48 -9.41 9.00
C VAL A 109 -2.90 -10.40 10.00
N PRO A 110 -3.69 -11.15 10.81
CA PRO A 110 -3.13 -12.09 11.78
C PRO A 110 -2.26 -13.18 11.15
N GLY A 111 -2.55 -13.59 9.92
CA GLY A 111 -1.79 -14.62 9.19
C GLY A 111 -0.40 -14.17 8.74
N PHE A 112 -0.11 -12.86 8.79
CA PHE A 112 1.15 -12.26 8.35
C PHE A 112 2.05 -11.79 9.47
N VAL A 113 1.64 -11.92 10.73
CA VAL A 113 2.47 -11.58 11.89
C VAL A 113 3.76 -12.41 11.86
N GLY A 114 4.90 -11.73 11.91
CA GLY A 114 6.24 -12.32 11.81
C GLY A 114 6.60 -12.87 10.42
N LYS A 115 5.80 -12.57 9.38
CA LYS A 115 6.05 -13.03 8.00
C LYS A 115 6.16 -11.88 7.00
N ALA A 116 5.44 -10.78 7.21
CA ALA A 116 5.54 -9.62 6.36
C ALA A 116 6.72 -8.74 6.77
N ASP A 117 7.54 -8.35 5.80
CA ASP A 117 8.63 -7.39 6.02
C ASP A 117 8.09 -5.96 6.02
N VAL A 118 7.13 -5.68 5.15
CA VAL A 118 6.49 -4.38 5.01
C VAL A 118 4.98 -4.50 4.96
N VAL A 119 4.30 -3.56 5.60
CA VAL A 119 2.87 -3.32 5.44
C VAL A 119 2.65 -1.89 4.92
N SER A 120 1.83 -1.75 3.90
CA SER A 120 1.41 -0.46 3.35
C SER A 120 -0.10 -0.31 3.31
N ALA A 121 -0.54 0.93 3.33
CA ALA A 121 -1.92 1.32 3.05
C ALA A 121 -1.92 2.75 2.49
N ARG A 122 -2.65 2.98 1.42
CA ARG A 122 -2.83 4.31 0.82
C ARG A 122 -4.31 4.65 0.73
N ALA A 123 -4.69 5.84 1.21
CA ALA A 123 -6.07 6.35 1.16
C ALA A 123 -7.12 5.39 1.76
N LEU A 124 -6.72 4.55 2.71
CA LEU A 124 -7.59 3.55 3.34
C LEU A 124 -8.26 4.09 4.60
N ALA A 125 -7.46 4.70 5.50
CA ALA A 125 -7.90 5.20 6.79
C ALA A 125 -6.90 6.21 7.37
N SER A 126 -7.28 6.85 8.49
CA SER A 126 -6.37 7.68 9.28
C SER A 126 -5.24 6.84 9.90
N LEU A 127 -4.13 7.49 10.26
CA LEU A 127 -3.01 6.79 10.90
C LEU A 127 -3.41 6.06 12.20
N PRO A 128 -4.19 6.66 13.13
CA PRO A 128 -4.63 5.92 14.31
C PRO A 128 -5.33 4.61 13.99
N MET A 129 -6.22 4.59 13.01
CA MET A 129 -6.90 3.36 12.58
C MET A 129 -5.96 2.37 11.91
N LEU A 130 -5.02 2.85 11.10
CA LEU A 130 -4.00 1.98 10.48
C LEU A 130 -3.14 1.31 11.55
N LEU A 131 -2.73 2.04 12.59
CA LEU A 131 -1.96 1.48 13.69
C LEU A 131 -2.77 0.46 14.50
N ASP A 132 -4.07 0.70 14.73
CA ASP A 132 -4.95 -0.26 15.39
C ASP A 132 -5.00 -1.60 14.64
N TRP A 133 -5.07 -1.58 13.32
CA TRP A 133 -5.11 -2.78 12.50
C TRP A 133 -3.75 -3.46 12.32
N THR A 134 -2.67 -2.68 12.29
CA THR A 134 -1.32 -3.18 11.97
C THR A 134 -0.44 -3.39 13.19
N GLU A 135 -0.91 -3.04 14.39
CA GLU A 135 -0.16 -3.19 15.64
C GLU A 135 0.49 -4.58 15.79
N PRO A 136 -0.20 -5.71 15.53
CA PRO A 136 0.43 -7.02 15.68
C PRO A 136 1.59 -7.26 14.70
N LEU A 137 1.51 -6.69 13.50
CA LEU A 137 2.58 -6.75 12.50
C LEU A 137 3.77 -5.91 12.93
N LEU A 138 3.52 -4.65 13.33
CA LEU A 138 4.56 -3.71 13.73
C LEU A 138 5.30 -4.20 15.00
N LYS A 139 4.59 -4.77 15.97
CA LYS A 139 5.20 -5.41 17.15
C LYS A 139 6.08 -6.62 16.80
N ALA A 140 5.75 -7.33 15.73
CA ALA A 140 6.53 -8.44 15.23
C ALA A 140 7.72 -8.04 14.33
N GLY A 141 7.97 -6.73 14.17
CA GLY A 141 9.09 -6.20 13.39
C GLY A 141 8.78 -5.84 11.94
N THR A 142 7.52 -5.93 11.50
CA THR A 142 7.10 -5.45 10.18
C THR A 142 7.25 -3.92 10.11
N MET A 143 7.80 -3.39 9.03
CA MET A 143 7.88 -1.96 8.78
C MET A 143 6.55 -1.47 8.19
N GLY A 144 5.96 -0.42 8.78
CA GLY A 144 4.83 0.29 8.17
C GLY A 144 5.33 1.39 7.21
N LEU A 145 4.82 1.40 5.99
CA LEU A 145 5.01 2.48 5.01
C LEU A 145 3.65 3.01 4.59
N PHE A 146 3.29 4.17 5.10
CA PHE A 146 1.97 4.77 4.92
C PHE A 146 2.06 6.11 4.19
N PRO A 147 1.78 6.14 2.87
CA PRO A 147 1.64 7.39 2.13
C PRO A 147 0.47 8.22 2.68
N LYS A 148 0.74 9.50 2.97
CA LYS A 148 -0.20 10.46 3.53
C LYS A 148 -0.15 11.78 2.78
N GLY A 149 -1.26 12.53 2.82
CA GLY A 149 -1.34 13.89 2.31
C GLY A 149 -0.81 14.94 3.31
N ARG A 150 -1.26 16.17 3.15
CA ARG A 150 -0.87 17.33 3.96
C ARG A 150 -1.18 17.17 5.47
N ASP A 151 -2.12 16.31 5.83
CA ASP A 151 -2.56 16.11 7.22
C ASP A 151 -1.69 15.09 7.99
N ALA A 152 -0.58 14.64 7.42
CA ALA A 152 0.30 13.64 8.02
C ALA A 152 0.73 13.97 9.46
N GLU A 153 1.11 15.22 9.74
CA GLU A 153 1.54 15.64 11.08
C GLU A 153 0.39 15.68 12.09
N ILE A 154 -0.81 16.06 11.63
CA ILE A 154 -2.03 16.03 12.45
C ILE A 154 -2.36 14.58 12.81
N GLU A 155 -2.33 13.68 11.85
CA GLU A 155 -2.58 12.25 12.06
C GLU A 155 -1.54 11.62 13.00
N LEU A 156 -0.27 12.00 12.91
CA LEU A 156 0.77 11.58 13.85
C LEU A 156 0.48 12.04 15.27
N THR A 157 0.06 13.28 15.44
CA THR A 157 -0.30 13.84 16.75
C THR A 157 -1.47 13.06 17.36
N GLU A 158 -2.51 12.78 16.58
CA GLU A 158 -3.65 11.98 17.05
C GLU A 158 -3.25 10.53 17.39
N ALA A 159 -2.41 9.92 16.58
CA ALA A 159 -1.95 8.54 16.83
C ALA A 159 -1.13 8.44 18.14
N ARG A 160 -0.32 9.46 18.45
CA ARG A 160 0.48 9.51 19.68
C ARG A 160 -0.34 9.66 20.97
N LYS A 161 -1.62 9.95 20.88
CA LYS A 161 -2.50 9.93 22.06
C LYS A 161 -2.75 8.51 22.59
N LYS A 162 -2.67 7.50 21.70
CA LYS A 162 -2.94 6.10 22.02
C LYS A 162 -1.69 5.22 21.98
N TRP A 163 -0.74 5.54 21.12
CA TRP A 163 0.40 4.72 20.80
C TRP A 163 1.73 5.44 21.01
N THR A 164 2.72 4.73 21.57
CA THR A 164 4.13 5.10 21.46
C THR A 164 4.71 4.37 20.25
N PHE A 165 5.31 5.10 19.33
CA PHE A 165 5.92 4.52 18.13
C PHE A 165 7.04 5.39 17.59
N GLU A 166 7.95 4.75 16.87
CA GLU A 166 8.97 5.46 16.10
C GLU A 166 8.45 5.74 14.69
N ALA A 167 8.54 6.98 14.29
CA ALA A 167 8.11 7.44 12.96
C ALA A 167 9.17 8.30 12.32
N GLU A 168 9.44 8.03 11.06
CA GLU A 168 10.19 8.90 10.17
C GLU A 168 9.24 9.51 9.15
N ILE A 169 9.30 10.82 8.99
CA ILE A 169 8.49 11.57 8.03
C ILE A 169 9.34 11.84 6.81
N LEU A 170 9.03 11.18 5.71
CA LEU A 170 9.77 11.29 4.46
C LEU A 170 8.99 12.14 3.45
N PRO A 171 9.67 13.02 2.68
CA PRO A 171 9.02 13.77 1.61
C PRO A 171 8.58 12.82 0.50
N SER A 172 7.44 13.13 -0.14
CA SER A 172 7.06 12.49 -1.38
C SER A 172 7.81 13.09 -2.57
N LEU A 173 8.21 12.27 -3.53
CA LEU A 173 8.84 12.71 -4.77
C LEU A 173 7.83 13.28 -5.79
N THR A 174 6.55 12.97 -5.60
CA THR A 174 5.48 13.30 -6.56
C THR A 174 4.61 14.48 -6.15
N ASP A 175 4.58 14.80 -4.87
CA ASP A 175 3.75 15.87 -4.32
C ASP A 175 4.45 16.54 -3.12
N PRO A 176 4.75 17.86 -3.18
CA PRO A 176 5.45 18.57 -2.10
C PRO A 176 4.65 18.64 -0.78
N GLU A 177 3.32 18.49 -0.84
CA GLU A 177 2.48 18.46 0.36
C GLU A 177 2.30 17.04 0.93
N ALA A 178 2.58 16.01 0.15
CA ALA A 178 2.46 14.63 0.59
C ALA A 178 3.70 14.16 1.39
N ARG A 179 3.49 13.18 2.25
CA ARG A 179 4.52 12.54 3.08
C ARG A 179 4.38 11.04 3.04
N ILE A 180 5.47 10.35 3.30
CA ILE A 180 5.45 8.91 3.58
C ILE A 180 5.85 8.75 5.04
N LEU A 181 4.99 8.09 5.81
CA LEU A 181 5.27 7.77 7.21
C LEU A 181 5.86 6.37 7.28
N ARG A 182 7.11 6.27 7.76
CA ARG A 182 7.78 5.00 8.06
C ARG A 182 7.69 4.74 9.56
N ILE A 183 6.99 3.67 9.93
CA ILE A 183 6.78 3.26 11.31
C ILE A 183 7.53 1.96 11.56
N THR A 184 8.42 1.93 12.56
CA THR A 184 9.30 0.79 12.82
C THR A 184 9.10 0.10 14.16
N SER A 185 8.41 0.72 15.08
CA SER A 185 8.06 0.12 16.38
C SER A 185 6.74 0.68 16.87
N ILE A 186 6.05 -0.06 17.74
CA ILE A 186 4.80 0.38 18.35
C ILE A 186 4.58 -0.26 19.72
N GLU A 187 4.10 0.54 20.67
CA GLU A 187 3.65 0.09 21.99
C GLU A 187 2.37 0.82 22.37
N SER A 188 1.43 0.13 23.00
CA SER A 188 0.24 0.77 23.57
C SER A 188 0.59 1.55 24.83
N HIS A 189 -0.04 2.69 25.05
CA HIS A 189 -0.04 3.33 26.34
C HIS A 189 -0.78 2.44 27.35
N SER A 190 -0.13 2.12 28.45
CA SER A 190 -0.69 1.33 29.57
C SER A 190 -1.75 2.15 30.31
#